data_4118ea3b939f87947c497b55bbfece64
#
_entry.id   4118ea3b939f87947c497b55bbfece64
#
_cell.length_a   1.000
_cell.length_b   1.000
_cell.length_c   1.000
_cell.angle_alpha   90.00
_cell.angle_beta   90.00
_cell.angle_gamma   90.00
#
_symmetry.space_group_name_H-M   'P 1'
#
loop_
_entity.id
_entity.type
_entity.pdbx_description
1 polymer ?
#
loop_
_entity_poly.entity_id
_entity_poly.type
_entity_poly.pdbx_seq_one_letter_code
_entity_poly.pdbx_strand_id
1 'polypeptide(L)'
;KTLEEAKLPQDVQKAHKLLIETGIWDYTKNPYPTRFGFAFDSASEGLGAVPEEERVEVPGIAYAIDSEHSTDPDDAISFDGEYLWVHIADPASFVMPDSPVDIAARNRGTTLYIPEGASRMLCEEALEDYALGLKEISTALSFKLKFDEETGVESCEVLKTRVRVERKTYKQADEEKNSPE
;
A
#
# COMPACT_ATOMS: atom_id res chain seq x y z
N LYS A 1 -4.58 2.61 38.43
CA LYS A 1 -5.34 1.83 39.45
C LYS A 1 -4.64 0.49 39.73
N THR A 2 -4.54 -0.44 38.78
CA THR A 2 -3.93 -1.78 39.04
C THR A 2 -2.46 -1.71 39.48
N LEU A 3 -1.61 -0.89 38.86
CA LEU A 3 -0.24 -0.68 39.29
C LEU A 3 -0.16 -0.04 40.67
N GLU A 4 -1.03 0.88 40.98
CA GLU A 4 -1.14 1.55 42.28
C GLU A 4 -1.52 0.52 43.38
N GLU A 5 -2.51 -0.32 43.12
CA GLU A 5 -2.91 -1.42 44.00
C GLU A 5 -1.76 -2.42 44.24
N ALA A 6 -0.97 -2.68 43.17
CA ALA A 6 0.22 -3.51 43.22
C ALA A 6 1.44 -2.79 43.85
N LYS A 7 1.31 -1.52 44.25
CA LYS A 7 2.40 -0.67 44.78
C LYS A 7 3.60 -0.55 43.82
N LEU A 8 3.33 -0.55 42.52
CA LEU A 8 4.32 -0.40 41.46
C LEU A 8 4.32 1.01 40.89
N PRO A 9 5.45 1.50 40.38
CA PRO A 9 5.50 2.74 39.61
C PRO A 9 4.50 2.72 38.44
N GLN A 10 3.80 3.84 38.24
CA GLN A 10 2.78 3.98 37.16
C GLN A 10 3.46 4.33 35.84
N ASP A 11 4.22 3.40 35.29
CA ASP A 11 4.82 3.50 33.96
C ASP A 11 4.48 2.30 33.07
N VAL A 12 4.60 2.50 31.75
CA VAL A 12 4.21 1.50 30.74
C VAL A 12 5.08 0.25 30.77
N GLN A 13 6.34 0.36 31.22
CA GLN A 13 7.26 -0.77 31.30
C GLN A 13 6.90 -1.67 32.48
N LYS A 14 6.56 -1.08 33.63
CA LYS A 14 6.07 -1.82 34.80
C LYS A 14 4.72 -2.47 34.53
N ALA A 15 3.83 -1.79 33.81
CA ALA A 15 2.57 -2.37 33.37
C ALA A 15 2.79 -3.60 32.49
N HIS A 16 3.67 -3.50 31.49
CA HIS A 16 4.02 -4.61 30.61
C HIS A 16 4.60 -5.79 31.40
N LYS A 17 5.59 -5.52 32.28
CA LYS A 17 6.18 -6.55 33.10
C LYS A 17 5.16 -7.27 33.95
N LEU A 18 4.25 -6.55 34.60
CA LEU A 18 3.18 -7.12 35.41
C LEU A 18 2.24 -8.01 34.58
N LEU A 19 1.89 -7.60 33.37
CA LEU A 19 1.04 -8.38 32.47
C LEU A 19 1.70 -9.70 32.05
N ILE A 20 3.02 -9.70 31.81
CA ILE A 20 3.79 -10.92 31.55
C ILE A 20 3.88 -11.80 32.80
N GLU A 21 4.24 -11.25 33.96
CA GLU A 21 4.37 -12.00 35.20
C GLU A 21 3.07 -12.65 35.67
N THR A 22 1.94 -12.02 35.37
CA THR A 22 0.60 -12.56 35.68
C THR A 22 0.06 -13.53 34.61
N GLY A 23 0.79 -13.74 33.52
CA GLY A 23 0.37 -14.62 32.42
C GLY A 23 -0.79 -14.07 31.58
N ILE A 24 -1.17 -12.79 31.75
CA ILE A 24 -2.19 -12.14 30.91
C ILE A 24 -1.65 -11.88 29.51
N TRP A 25 -0.37 -11.53 29.42
CA TRP A 25 0.39 -11.42 28.18
C TRP A 25 1.54 -12.44 28.19
N ASP A 26 1.90 -12.93 27.03
CA ASP A 26 3.14 -13.67 26.81
C ASP A 26 4.18 -12.77 26.12
N TYR A 27 5.37 -13.31 25.87
CA TYR A 27 6.48 -12.58 25.25
C TYR A 27 6.28 -12.27 23.76
N THR A 28 5.25 -12.86 23.14
CA THR A 28 4.93 -12.58 21.72
C THR A 28 4.05 -11.34 21.57
N LYS A 29 3.43 -10.86 22.66
CA LYS A 29 2.56 -9.68 22.61
C LYS A 29 3.37 -8.41 22.37
N ASN A 30 3.19 -7.82 21.19
CA ASN A 30 3.79 -6.54 20.82
C ASN A 30 3.01 -5.37 21.46
N PRO A 31 3.58 -4.63 22.43
CA PRO A 31 2.88 -3.52 23.05
C PRO A 31 3.09 -2.18 22.33
N TYR A 32 4.01 -2.11 21.39
CA TYR A 32 4.49 -0.84 20.84
C TYR A 32 3.46 -0.08 20.03
N PRO A 33 2.72 -0.70 19.08
CA PRO A 33 1.71 0.04 18.31
C PRO A 33 0.71 0.76 19.22
N THR A 34 0.13 0.06 20.18
CA THR A 34 -0.82 0.65 21.14
C THR A 34 -0.20 1.77 22.00
N ARG A 35 1.07 1.64 22.39
CA ARG A 35 1.78 2.68 23.18
C ARG A 35 1.99 3.96 22.38
N PHE A 36 2.16 3.85 21.08
CA PHE A 36 2.32 4.99 20.19
C PHE A 36 0.98 5.45 19.56
N GLY A 37 -0.14 4.88 19.99
CA GLY A 37 -1.47 5.27 19.52
C GLY A 37 -1.86 4.70 18.15
N PHE A 38 -1.13 3.69 17.67
CA PHE A 38 -1.47 3.01 16.41
C PHE A 38 -2.45 1.85 16.66
N ALA A 39 -3.41 1.71 15.77
CA ALA A 39 -4.28 0.54 15.72
C ALA A 39 -3.53 -0.67 15.13
N PHE A 40 -3.85 -1.89 15.57
CA PHE A 40 -3.37 -3.13 14.95
C PHE A 40 -4.17 -3.49 13.71
N ASP A 41 -5.47 -3.21 13.74
CA ASP A 41 -6.37 -3.55 12.64
C ASP A 41 -6.32 -2.46 11.57
N SER A 42 -6.51 -2.87 10.31
CA SER A 42 -6.72 -1.96 9.18
C SER A 42 -7.96 -1.09 9.37
N ALA A 43 -8.11 -0.03 8.58
CA ALA A 43 -9.33 0.76 8.57
C ALA A 43 -10.54 -0.12 8.21
N SER A 44 -11.70 0.23 8.73
CA SER A 44 -12.97 -0.52 8.51
C SER A 44 -13.93 0.19 7.58
N GLU A 45 -13.64 1.45 7.25
CA GLU A 45 -14.46 2.27 6.38
C GLU A 45 -14.33 1.79 4.94
N GLY A 46 -15.42 1.25 4.38
CA GLY A 46 -15.48 0.78 3.01
C GLY A 46 -15.37 1.91 2.00
N LEU A 47 -14.74 1.63 0.84
CA LEU A 47 -14.69 2.58 -0.26
C LEU A 47 -16.09 2.88 -0.79
N GLY A 48 -16.29 4.11 -1.25
CA GLY A 48 -17.49 4.51 -1.95
C GLY A 48 -17.57 3.91 -3.36
N ALA A 49 -18.66 4.21 -4.08
CA ALA A 49 -18.76 3.85 -5.50
C ALA A 49 -17.66 4.58 -6.29
N VAL A 50 -17.05 3.86 -7.21
CA VAL A 50 -16.07 4.42 -8.16
C VAL A 50 -16.78 5.46 -9.02
N PRO A 51 -16.33 6.72 -9.05
CA PRO A 51 -16.87 7.67 -10.01
C PRO A 51 -16.62 7.18 -11.44
N GLU A 52 -17.59 7.37 -12.33
CA GLU A 52 -17.33 7.22 -13.76
C GLU A 52 -16.38 8.35 -14.20
N GLU A 53 -15.15 7.99 -14.52
CA GLU A 53 -14.12 8.89 -15.00
C GLU A 53 -13.64 8.44 -16.38
N GLU A 54 -13.37 9.42 -17.24
CA GLU A 54 -12.64 9.15 -18.48
C GLU A 54 -11.20 8.79 -18.15
N ARG A 55 -10.76 7.63 -18.61
CA ARG A 55 -9.40 7.13 -18.41
C ARG A 55 -8.83 6.63 -19.72
N VAL A 56 -7.57 6.91 -19.96
CA VAL A 56 -6.83 6.46 -21.13
C VAL A 56 -6.51 4.97 -20.99
N GLU A 57 -6.83 4.18 -22.00
CA GLU A 57 -6.39 2.78 -22.07
C GLU A 57 -4.91 2.73 -22.47
N VAL A 58 -4.07 2.11 -21.63
CA VAL A 58 -2.65 1.92 -21.93
C VAL A 58 -2.48 0.61 -22.70
N PRO A 59 -1.82 0.63 -23.87
CA PRO A 59 -1.59 -0.58 -24.64
C PRO A 59 -0.57 -1.52 -23.98
N GLY A 60 -0.72 -2.82 -24.21
CA GLY A 60 0.22 -3.83 -23.72
C GLY A 60 0.00 -4.22 -22.27
N ILE A 61 1.05 -4.70 -21.66
CA ILE A 61 1.08 -5.22 -20.28
C ILE A 61 2.11 -4.43 -19.49
N ALA A 62 1.72 -3.97 -18.33
CA ALA A 62 2.64 -3.41 -17.33
C ALA A 62 3.04 -4.50 -16.32
N TYR A 63 4.22 -4.37 -15.75
CA TYR A 63 4.75 -5.30 -14.78
C TYR A 63 4.89 -4.63 -13.41
N ALA A 64 4.17 -5.14 -12.42
CA ALA A 64 4.38 -4.82 -11.02
C ALA A 64 5.42 -5.80 -10.45
N ILE A 65 6.59 -5.28 -10.10
CA ILE A 65 7.74 -6.10 -9.68
C ILE A 65 7.97 -5.91 -8.19
N ASP A 66 7.72 -6.97 -7.42
CA ASP A 66 7.72 -6.87 -5.96
C ASP A 66 8.22 -8.17 -5.30
N SER A 67 8.22 -8.22 -3.97
CA SER A 67 8.52 -9.46 -3.24
C SER A 67 7.40 -10.48 -3.44
N GLU A 68 7.71 -11.77 -3.28
CA GLU A 68 6.70 -12.84 -3.35
C GLU A 68 5.60 -12.75 -2.29
N HIS A 69 5.85 -11.97 -1.23
CA HIS A 69 4.93 -11.77 -0.10
C HIS A 69 4.14 -10.45 -0.19
N SER A 70 4.41 -9.63 -1.19
CA SER A 70 3.65 -8.39 -1.40
C SER A 70 2.19 -8.71 -1.74
N THR A 71 1.27 -8.04 -1.07
CA THR A 71 -0.16 -8.23 -1.25
C THR A 71 -0.85 -7.05 -1.93
N ASP A 72 -0.17 -5.93 -1.99
CA ASP A 72 -0.70 -4.64 -2.40
C ASP A 72 0.28 -3.85 -3.29
N PRO A 73 0.57 -4.33 -4.53
CA PRO A 73 1.46 -3.61 -5.42
C PRO A 73 0.95 -2.20 -5.73
N ASP A 74 1.80 -1.21 -5.47
CA ASP A 74 1.48 0.20 -5.63
C ASP A 74 2.00 0.78 -6.93
N ASP A 75 2.99 0.15 -7.57
CA ASP A 75 3.62 0.62 -8.79
C ASP A 75 3.81 -0.49 -9.84
N ALA A 76 3.82 -0.08 -11.09
CA ALA A 76 4.11 -0.93 -12.23
C ALA A 76 4.76 -0.13 -13.36
N ILE A 77 5.47 -0.79 -14.25
CA ILE A 77 6.10 -0.19 -15.41
C ILE A 77 5.71 -0.89 -16.70
N SER A 78 5.64 -0.14 -17.80
CA SER A 78 5.51 -0.69 -19.15
C SER A 78 6.26 0.16 -20.17
N PHE A 79 6.52 -0.40 -21.34
CA PHE A 79 7.10 0.33 -22.47
C PHE A 79 6.31 0.00 -23.73
N ASP A 80 5.91 1.03 -24.49
CA ASP A 80 5.09 0.87 -25.67
C ASP A 80 5.88 0.94 -26.99
N GLY A 81 7.21 0.99 -26.91
CA GLY A 81 8.12 1.14 -28.05
C GLY A 81 8.62 2.58 -28.22
N GLU A 82 7.98 3.56 -27.62
CA GLU A 82 8.38 4.97 -27.66
C GLU A 82 8.44 5.60 -26.27
N TYR A 83 7.48 5.29 -25.39
CA TYR A 83 7.34 5.88 -24.06
C TYR A 83 7.54 4.84 -22.97
N LEU A 84 8.27 5.21 -21.94
CA LEU A 84 8.25 4.50 -20.66
C LEU A 84 7.06 5.00 -19.84
N TRP A 85 6.26 4.07 -19.37
CA TRP A 85 5.13 4.37 -18.49
C TRP A 85 5.43 3.90 -17.08
N VAL A 86 5.20 4.77 -16.12
CA VAL A 86 5.22 4.44 -14.69
C VAL A 86 3.79 4.58 -14.18
N HIS A 87 3.23 3.50 -13.72
CA HIS A 87 1.86 3.42 -13.22
C HIS A 87 1.87 3.36 -11.70
N ILE A 88 1.09 4.20 -11.07
CA ILE A 88 0.93 4.24 -9.63
C ILE A 88 -0.52 3.92 -9.31
N ALA A 89 -0.76 3.04 -8.34
CA ALA A 89 -2.09 2.76 -7.84
C ALA A 89 -2.82 4.05 -7.47
N ASP A 90 -4.09 4.16 -7.82
CA ASP A 90 -4.88 5.38 -7.64
C ASP A 90 -6.02 5.21 -6.61
N PRO A 91 -5.70 4.92 -5.33
CA PRO A 91 -6.72 4.78 -4.30
C PRO A 91 -7.51 6.08 -4.09
N ALA A 92 -6.93 7.24 -4.40
CA ALA A 92 -7.57 8.53 -4.22
C ALA A 92 -8.79 8.72 -5.12
N SER A 93 -8.88 8.01 -6.25
CA SER A 93 -10.06 8.06 -7.11
C SER A 93 -11.30 7.43 -6.47
N PHE A 94 -11.14 6.60 -5.45
CA PHE A 94 -12.22 5.93 -4.71
C PHE A 94 -12.57 6.64 -3.40
N VAL A 95 -11.79 7.66 -3.01
CA VAL A 95 -11.91 8.32 -1.70
C VAL A 95 -12.26 9.78 -1.88
N MET A 96 -13.51 10.13 -1.58
CA MET A 96 -13.94 11.54 -1.61
C MET A 96 -13.32 12.31 -0.45
N PRO A 97 -12.82 13.53 -0.68
CA PRO A 97 -12.32 14.39 0.38
C PRO A 97 -13.36 14.58 1.50
N ASP A 98 -12.89 14.53 2.75
CA ASP A 98 -13.69 14.65 3.97
C ASP A 98 -14.74 13.55 4.18
N SER A 99 -14.73 12.49 3.39
CA SER A 99 -15.52 11.30 3.65
C SER A 99 -15.01 10.55 4.90
N PRO A 100 -15.82 9.66 5.50
CA PRO A 100 -15.36 8.83 6.62
C PRO A 100 -14.06 8.06 6.32
N VAL A 101 -13.92 7.54 5.09
CA VAL A 101 -12.71 6.85 4.62
C VAL A 101 -11.49 7.78 4.63
N ASP A 102 -11.64 8.98 4.05
CA ASP A 102 -10.55 9.97 4.01
C ASP A 102 -10.14 10.41 5.42
N ILE A 103 -11.11 10.67 6.30
CA ILE A 103 -10.83 11.04 7.68
C ILE A 103 -10.11 9.91 8.41
N ALA A 104 -10.54 8.66 8.25
CA ALA A 104 -9.90 7.49 8.86
C ALA A 104 -8.47 7.32 8.34
N ALA A 105 -8.25 7.42 7.03
CA ALA A 105 -6.94 7.31 6.40
C ALA A 105 -6.00 8.43 6.85
N ARG A 106 -6.45 9.68 6.88
CA ARG A 106 -5.67 10.84 7.38
C ARG A 106 -5.26 10.67 8.84
N ASN A 107 -6.15 10.15 9.68
CA ASN A 107 -5.84 9.92 11.10
C ASN A 107 -4.79 8.82 11.31
N ARG A 108 -4.70 7.86 10.38
CA ARG A 108 -3.65 6.84 10.39
C ARG A 108 -2.33 7.36 9.83
N GLY A 109 -2.37 8.14 8.76
CA GLY A 109 -1.23 8.80 8.12
C GLY A 109 -0.32 7.88 7.32
N THR A 110 -0.32 6.57 7.60
CA THR A 110 0.48 5.56 6.88
C THR A 110 -0.09 4.16 7.14
N THR A 111 0.23 3.20 6.28
CA THR A 111 0.12 1.78 6.60
C THR A 111 1.26 1.41 7.55
N LEU A 112 0.94 0.76 8.64
CA LEU A 112 1.92 0.28 9.62
C LEU A 112 2.22 -1.20 9.35
N TYR A 113 3.46 -1.49 8.94
CA TYR A 113 3.95 -2.86 8.79
C TYR A 113 4.66 -3.31 10.06
N ILE A 114 4.20 -4.41 10.62
CA ILE A 114 4.74 -5.03 11.83
C ILE A 114 4.88 -6.54 11.61
N PRO A 115 5.65 -7.26 12.43
CA PRO A 115 5.81 -8.71 12.26
C PRO A 115 4.50 -9.49 12.26
N GLU A 116 3.47 -8.97 12.92
CA GLU A 116 2.14 -9.59 12.99
C GLU A 116 1.29 -9.38 11.74
N GLY A 117 1.63 -8.40 10.88
CA GLY A 117 0.89 -8.08 9.66
C GLY A 117 0.95 -6.60 9.29
N ALA A 118 0.01 -6.17 8.48
CA ALA A 118 -0.13 -4.78 8.07
C ALA A 118 -1.41 -4.17 8.66
N SER A 119 -1.30 -3.02 9.29
CA SER A 119 -2.44 -2.19 9.67
C SER A 119 -2.59 -1.08 8.63
N ARG A 120 -3.53 -1.24 7.70
CA ARG A 120 -3.66 -0.42 6.49
C ARG A 120 -4.42 0.87 6.73
N MET A 121 -4.12 1.89 5.92
CA MET A 121 -4.87 3.15 5.90
C MET A 121 -6.30 2.97 5.39
N LEU A 122 -6.50 2.05 4.46
CA LEU A 122 -7.80 1.67 3.88
C LEU A 122 -8.19 0.27 4.35
N CYS A 123 -9.45 -0.11 4.17
CA CYS A 123 -9.91 -1.44 4.55
C CYS A 123 -9.31 -2.53 3.67
N GLU A 124 -9.20 -3.75 4.19
CA GLU A 124 -8.61 -4.88 3.47
C GLU A 124 -9.37 -5.22 2.18
N GLU A 125 -10.68 -5.10 2.22
CA GLU A 125 -11.56 -5.39 1.09
C GLU A 125 -11.34 -4.42 -0.08
N ALA A 126 -10.81 -3.22 0.20
CA ALA A 126 -10.50 -2.22 -0.81
C ALA A 126 -9.27 -2.54 -1.67
N LEU A 127 -8.41 -3.48 -1.24
CA LEU A 127 -7.17 -3.82 -1.96
C LEU A 127 -7.43 -4.17 -3.42
N GLU A 128 -8.44 -5.00 -3.67
CA GLU A 128 -8.80 -5.41 -5.04
C GLU A 128 -9.23 -4.24 -5.94
N ASP A 129 -9.67 -3.13 -5.36
CA ASP A 129 -10.14 -1.99 -6.13
C ASP A 129 -9.01 -1.09 -6.60
N TYR A 130 -7.91 -0.97 -5.83
CA TYR A 130 -6.84 -0.03 -6.14
C TYR A 130 -5.47 -0.65 -6.35
N ALA A 131 -5.13 -1.80 -5.74
CA ALA A 131 -3.82 -2.40 -5.91
C ALA A 131 -3.63 -2.96 -7.32
N LEU A 132 -2.45 -2.73 -7.90
CA LEU A 132 -2.18 -3.06 -9.28
C LEU A 132 -2.06 -4.58 -9.50
N GLY A 133 -2.74 -5.09 -10.53
CA GLY A 133 -2.66 -6.50 -10.91
C GLY A 133 -3.44 -7.47 -10.01
N LEU A 134 -4.31 -6.99 -9.13
CA LEU A 134 -5.28 -7.84 -8.42
C LEU A 134 -6.55 -8.08 -9.26
N LYS A 135 -6.89 -7.15 -10.17
CA LYS A 135 -7.91 -7.32 -11.23
C LYS A 135 -7.25 -7.36 -12.59
N GLU A 136 -7.95 -7.88 -13.59
CA GLU A 136 -7.47 -7.94 -14.97
C GLU A 136 -7.08 -6.55 -15.51
N ILE A 137 -7.85 -5.53 -15.16
CA ILE A 137 -7.58 -4.14 -15.49
C ILE A 137 -7.55 -3.33 -14.20
N SER A 138 -6.46 -2.64 -13.97
CA SER A 138 -6.26 -1.76 -12.82
C SER A 138 -6.43 -0.30 -13.25
N THR A 139 -6.96 0.51 -12.33
CA THR A 139 -6.95 1.97 -12.48
C THR A 139 -5.65 2.51 -11.92
N ALA A 140 -5.03 3.45 -12.63
CA ALA A 140 -3.77 4.03 -12.22
C ALA A 140 -3.68 5.53 -12.53
N LEU A 141 -2.82 6.22 -11.81
CA LEU A 141 -2.25 7.49 -12.21
C LEU A 141 -0.92 7.17 -12.90
N SER A 142 -0.81 7.50 -14.19
CA SER A 142 0.34 7.08 -14.98
C SER A 142 1.15 8.25 -15.47
N PHE A 143 2.46 8.10 -15.39
CA PHE A 143 3.45 9.03 -15.91
C PHE A 143 3.97 8.47 -17.23
N LYS A 144 3.63 9.14 -18.33
CA LYS A 144 4.10 8.82 -19.68
C LYS A 144 5.36 9.62 -19.95
N LEU A 145 6.49 8.94 -20.04
CA LEU A 145 7.82 9.54 -20.10
C LEU A 145 8.44 9.29 -21.46
N LYS A 146 8.96 10.35 -22.06
CA LYS A 146 9.83 10.24 -23.23
C LYS A 146 11.26 10.54 -22.82
N PHE A 147 12.17 9.67 -23.23
CA PHE A 147 13.59 9.80 -22.92
C PHE A 147 14.36 10.22 -24.17
N ASP A 148 15.32 11.10 -23.94
CA ASP A 148 16.39 11.46 -24.85
C ASP A 148 17.72 10.96 -24.30
N GLU A 149 18.56 10.38 -25.15
CA GLU A 149 19.82 9.74 -24.72
C GLU A 149 20.82 10.75 -24.11
N GLU A 150 20.76 12.02 -24.49
CA GLU A 150 21.70 13.05 -24.04
C GLU A 150 21.18 13.82 -22.82
N THR A 151 19.89 14.11 -22.79
CA THR A 151 19.27 15.02 -21.80
C THR A 151 18.48 14.30 -20.70
N GLY A 152 18.24 13.01 -20.85
CA GLY A 152 17.42 12.22 -19.93
C GLY A 152 15.93 12.33 -20.26
N VAL A 153 15.08 12.77 -19.31
CA VAL A 153 13.63 12.90 -19.55
C VAL A 153 13.34 14.13 -20.42
N GLU A 154 12.92 13.90 -21.67
CA GLU A 154 12.50 14.94 -22.60
C GLU A 154 11.11 15.50 -22.23
N SER A 155 10.16 14.62 -21.93
CA SER A 155 8.80 15.02 -21.57
C SER A 155 8.18 14.05 -20.55
N CYS A 156 7.22 14.59 -19.78
CA CYS A 156 6.41 13.82 -18.85
C CYS A 156 4.96 14.30 -18.94
N GLU A 157 4.04 13.38 -19.19
CA GLU A 157 2.61 13.63 -19.16
C GLU A 157 1.99 12.76 -18.03
N VAL A 158 1.09 13.34 -17.23
CA VAL A 158 0.39 12.63 -16.14
C VAL A 158 -1.05 12.37 -16.56
N LEU A 159 -1.45 11.12 -16.55
CA LEU A 159 -2.74 10.67 -17.07
C LEU A 159 -3.45 9.75 -16.07
N LYS A 160 -4.76 9.86 -15.98
CA LYS A 160 -5.60 8.82 -15.40
C LYS A 160 -5.78 7.69 -16.42
N THR A 161 -5.42 6.47 -16.04
CA THR A 161 -5.34 5.36 -16.99
C THR A 161 -6.08 4.12 -16.50
N ARG A 162 -6.35 3.22 -17.47
CA ARG A 162 -6.64 1.81 -17.25
C ARG A 162 -5.50 1.01 -17.83
N VAL A 163 -4.95 0.10 -17.05
CA VAL A 163 -3.76 -0.67 -17.42
C VAL A 163 -3.93 -2.14 -17.08
N ARG A 164 -3.51 -3.00 -17.97
CA ARG A 164 -3.39 -4.43 -17.70
C ARG A 164 -2.06 -4.68 -17.00
N VAL A 165 -2.09 -5.25 -15.80
CA VAL A 165 -0.89 -5.43 -14.98
C VAL A 165 -0.69 -6.90 -14.69
N GLU A 166 0.53 -7.39 -14.95
CA GLU A 166 1.02 -8.68 -14.50
C GLU A 166 1.99 -8.49 -13.33
N ARG A 167 1.85 -9.33 -12.33
CA ARG A 167 2.73 -9.31 -11.16
C ARG A 167 3.91 -10.23 -11.37
N LYS A 168 5.11 -9.74 -11.08
CA LYS A 168 6.36 -10.52 -11.09
C LYS A 168 7.10 -10.36 -9.77
N THR A 169 7.75 -11.41 -9.35
CA THR A 169 8.71 -11.30 -8.25
C THR A 169 10.03 -10.72 -8.75
N TYR A 170 10.82 -10.12 -7.85
CA TYR A 170 12.18 -9.66 -8.16
C TYR A 170 13.01 -10.78 -8.82
N LYS A 171 12.85 -12.03 -8.38
CA LYS A 171 13.56 -13.16 -8.95
C LYS A 171 13.15 -13.43 -10.40
N GLN A 172 11.87 -13.43 -10.70
CA GLN A 172 11.37 -13.61 -12.07
C GLN A 172 11.84 -12.48 -12.98
N ALA A 173 11.75 -11.23 -12.54
CA ALA A 173 12.24 -10.09 -13.30
C ALA A 173 13.76 -10.18 -13.55
N ASP A 174 14.54 -10.64 -12.56
CA ASP A 174 15.99 -10.80 -12.70
C ASP A 174 16.38 -11.93 -13.69
N GLU A 175 15.60 -12.99 -13.72
CA GLU A 175 15.78 -14.10 -14.70
C GLU A 175 15.43 -13.64 -16.13
N GLU A 176 14.44 -12.76 -16.28
CA GLU A 176 13.93 -12.29 -17.58
C GLU A 176 14.67 -11.06 -18.13
N LYS A 177 15.39 -10.30 -17.31
CA LYS A 177 16.06 -9.04 -17.73
C LYS A 177 17.00 -9.14 -18.93
N ASN A 178 17.45 -10.34 -19.27
CA ASN A 178 18.30 -10.60 -20.43
C ASN A 178 17.53 -11.31 -21.56
N SER A 179 16.23 -11.45 -21.45
CA SER A 179 15.37 -11.96 -22.52
C SER A 179 15.32 -10.97 -23.69
N PRO A 180 15.25 -11.45 -24.91
CA PRO A 180 15.20 -10.58 -26.09
C PRO A 180 13.83 -9.93 -26.35
N GLU A 181 12.87 -10.09 -25.44
CA GLU A 181 11.52 -9.48 -25.52
C GLU A 181 11.35 -8.30 -24.55
#